data_62984859e48837ce6d270d72b65104e1
#
_entry.id   62984859e48837ce6d270d72b65104e1
#
_cell.length_a   1.000
_cell.length_b   1.000
_cell.length_c   1.000
_cell.angle_alpha   90.00
_cell.angle_beta   90.00
_cell.angle_gamma   90.00
#
_symmetry.space_group_name_H-M   'P 1'
#
loop_
_entity.id
_entity.type
_entity.pdbx_description
1 polymer ?
#
loop_
_entity_poly.entity_id
_entity_poly.type
_entity_poly.pdbx_seq_one_letter_code
_entity_poly.pdbx_strand_id
1 'polypeptide(L)'
;LVGTHAVFQRDVDFHDLRLTVIDEQHRFGVAQRAELGAKGEAADVLVMTATPIPRSLALVSYGDMDISVLDEKPKGRKPIKTAMISTARLDEVVAHLARAVAEGRQAYWVCPLVEESEVLDYASAEARFAGLRAALGDVVGLVHGQMPNAEKDAAMARFVAGVTKVLVATTVIEVGVNVPNASIMV
;
A
#
# COMPACT_ATOMS: atom_id res chain seq x y z
N LEU A 1 22.05 -5.61 6.07
CA LEU A 1 21.36 -6.22 4.93
C LEU A 1 19.89 -5.81 4.96
N VAL A 2 19.32 -5.50 3.81
CA VAL A 2 17.89 -5.25 3.64
C VAL A 2 17.37 -6.20 2.56
N GLY A 3 16.24 -6.82 2.79
CA GLY A 3 15.68 -7.78 1.84
C GLY A 3 14.22 -8.13 2.15
N THR A 4 13.68 -9.01 1.35
CA THR A 4 12.35 -9.59 1.51
C THR A 4 12.44 -10.96 2.22
N HIS A 5 11.42 -11.79 2.10
CA HIS A 5 11.39 -13.16 2.63
C HIS A 5 12.60 -14.01 2.25
N ALA A 6 13.30 -13.71 1.16
CA ALA A 6 14.50 -14.41 0.75
C ALA A 6 15.65 -14.35 1.78
N VAL A 7 15.69 -13.28 2.59
CA VAL A 7 16.71 -13.11 3.64
C VAL A 7 16.52 -14.08 4.81
N PHE A 8 15.34 -14.69 4.94
CA PHE A 8 15.01 -15.61 6.04
C PHE A 8 15.17 -17.08 5.68
N GLN A 9 15.52 -17.39 4.42
CA GLN A 9 15.70 -18.77 3.98
C GLN A 9 16.83 -19.44 4.78
N ARG A 10 16.72 -20.75 4.95
CA ARG A 10 17.64 -21.56 5.79
C ARG A 10 19.09 -21.45 5.34
N ASP A 11 19.30 -21.23 4.06
CA ASP A 11 20.64 -21.16 3.44
C ASP A 11 21.33 -19.80 3.64
N VAL A 12 20.65 -18.84 4.28
CA VAL A 12 21.23 -17.52 4.58
C VAL A 12 21.67 -17.48 6.03
N ASP A 13 22.98 -17.45 6.26
CA ASP A 13 23.59 -17.33 7.57
C ASP A 13 24.17 -15.93 7.80
N PHE A 14 24.11 -15.49 9.05
CA PHE A 14 24.66 -14.21 9.49
C PHE A 14 25.81 -14.48 10.48
N HIS A 15 26.94 -13.86 10.27
CA HIS A 15 28.12 -14.07 11.12
C HIS A 15 27.91 -13.56 12.56
N ASP A 16 27.23 -12.41 12.75
CA ASP A 16 26.96 -11.79 14.06
C ASP A 16 25.66 -10.96 13.95
N LEU A 17 24.53 -11.64 13.96
CA LEU A 17 23.23 -10.99 13.92
C LEU A 17 22.89 -10.41 15.29
N ARG A 18 22.82 -9.09 15.40
CA ARG A 18 22.54 -8.35 16.65
C ARG A 18 21.16 -7.71 16.67
N LEU A 19 20.67 -7.29 15.51
CA LEU A 19 19.37 -6.63 15.40
C LEU A 19 18.65 -7.13 14.14
N THR A 20 17.40 -7.51 14.33
CA THR A 20 16.46 -7.80 13.25
C THR A 20 15.33 -6.79 13.29
N VAL A 21 15.06 -6.15 12.16
CA VAL A 21 13.92 -5.23 12.00
C VAL A 21 12.93 -5.83 11.02
N ILE A 22 11.69 -6.02 11.46
CA ILE A 22 10.59 -6.59 10.67
C ILE A 22 9.55 -5.49 10.49
N ASP A 23 9.37 -5.06 9.25
CA ASP A 23 8.30 -4.13 8.90
C ASP A 23 7.08 -4.89 8.36
N GLU A 24 5.88 -4.33 8.58
CA GLU A 24 4.61 -4.94 8.17
C GLU A 24 4.46 -6.40 8.63
N GLN A 25 4.60 -6.62 9.92
CA GLN A 25 4.63 -7.93 10.56
C GLN A 25 3.51 -8.89 10.11
N HIS A 26 2.33 -8.38 9.78
CA HIS A 26 1.18 -9.18 9.37
C HIS A 26 1.43 -9.99 8.08
N ARG A 27 2.44 -9.63 7.29
CA ARG A 27 2.88 -10.34 6.08
C ARG A 27 3.73 -11.57 6.38
N PHE A 28 4.14 -11.77 7.64
CA PHE A 28 4.98 -12.88 8.06
C PHE A 28 4.19 -13.90 8.88
N GLY A 29 4.22 -15.17 8.47
CA GLY A 29 3.65 -16.27 9.23
C GLY A 29 4.38 -16.52 10.56
N VAL A 30 3.72 -17.20 11.50
CA VAL A 30 4.30 -17.52 12.82
C VAL A 30 5.60 -18.33 12.69
N ALA A 31 5.63 -19.29 11.76
CA ALA A 31 6.82 -20.13 11.53
C ALA A 31 8.01 -19.32 11.02
N GLN A 32 7.79 -18.38 10.12
CA GLN A 32 8.84 -17.51 9.56
C GLN A 32 9.47 -16.61 10.63
N ARG A 33 8.66 -16.14 11.58
CA ARG A 33 9.14 -15.32 12.71
C ARG A 33 9.99 -16.14 13.69
N ALA A 34 9.61 -17.39 13.93
CA ALA A 34 10.39 -18.30 14.78
C ALA A 34 11.74 -18.65 14.12
N GLU A 35 11.78 -18.86 12.81
CA GLU A 35 13.03 -19.10 12.08
C GLU A 35 13.97 -17.89 12.14
N LEU A 36 13.44 -16.67 12.17
CA LEU A 36 14.25 -15.46 12.30
C LEU A 36 14.89 -15.36 13.68
N GLY A 37 14.13 -15.62 14.73
CA GLY A 37 14.65 -15.64 16.10
C GLY A 37 15.71 -16.72 16.33
N ALA A 38 15.68 -17.80 15.56
CA ALA A 38 16.66 -18.89 15.66
C ALA A 38 17.98 -18.59 14.93
N LYS A 39 18.05 -17.55 14.08
CA LYS A 39 19.27 -17.20 13.32
C LYS A 39 20.31 -16.42 14.12
N GLY A 40 19.97 -15.95 15.34
CA GLY A 40 20.91 -15.27 16.23
C GLY A 40 20.60 -15.63 17.68
N GLU A 41 21.57 -16.21 18.39
CA GLU A 41 21.38 -16.63 19.80
C GLU A 41 21.07 -15.48 20.78
N ALA A 42 21.24 -14.22 20.37
CA ALA A 42 21.02 -13.01 21.18
C ALA A 42 20.66 -11.77 20.31
N ALA A 43 19.96 -11.98 19.18
CA ALA A 43 19.57 -10.84 18.35
C ALA A 43 18.32 -10.16 18.90
N ASP A 44 18.40 -8.84 19.10
CA ASP A 44 17.22 -8.02 19.38
C ASP A 44 16.28 -8.01 18.18
N VAL A 45 14.98 -8.06 18.44
CA VAL A 45 13.96 -8.05 17.38
C VAL A 45 13.06 -6.82 17.53
N LEU A 46 13.10 -5.94 16.54
CA LEU A 46 12.17 -4.82 16.42
C LEU A 46 11.10 -5.15 15.39
N VAL A 47 9.87 -5.19 15.84
CA VAL A 47 8.72 -5.44 14.97
C VAL A 47 7.91 -4.15 14.80
N MET A 48 7.61 -3.81 13.56
CA MET A 48 6.81 -2.64 13.21
C MET A 48 5.52 -3.05 12.51
N THR A 49 4.44 -2.36 12.81
CA THR A 49 3.15 -2.55 12.13
C THR A 49 2.31 -1.28 12.19
N ALA A 50 1.58 -1.00 11.11
CA ALA A 50 0.60 0.07 11.06
C ALA A 50 -0.77 -0.35 11.64
N THR A 51 -1.00 -1.67 11.80
CA THR A 51 -2.23 -2.18 12.39
C THR A 51 -2.06 -2.36 13.89
N PRO A 52 -2.84 -1.66 14.75
CA PRO A 52 -2.73 -1.80 16.19
C PRO A 52 -3.05 -3.23 16.62
N ILE A 53 -2.10 -3.88 17.30
CA ILE A 53 -2.34 -5.17 17.92
C ILE A 53 -2.78 -4.89 19.37
N PRO A 54 -3.94 -5.37 19.82
CA PRO A 54 -4.34 -5.24 21.22
C PRO A 54 -3.23 -5.77 22.16
N ARG A 55 -2.91 -5.00 23.21
CA ARG A 55 -1.82 -5.35 24.13
C ARG A 55 -1.96 -6.77 24.70
N SER A 56 -3.18 -7.20 24.98
CA SER A 56 -3.47 -8.56 25.44
C SER A 56 -3.09 -9.64 24.42
N LEU A 57 -3.31 -9.37 23.13
CA LEU A 57 -2.96 -10.30 22.06
C LEU A 57 -1.43 -10.30 21.82
N ALA A 58 -0.78 -9.15 21.95
CA ALA A 58 0.66 -9.05 21.86
C ALA A 58 1.36 -9.84 22.97
N LEU A 59 0.90 -9.74 24.21
CA LEU A 59 1.42 -10.51 25.35
C LEU A 59 1.25 -12.02 25.15
N VAL A 60 0.10 -12.47 24.65
CA VAL A 60 -0.15 -13.89 24.37
C VAL A 60 0.72 -14.43 23.23
N SER A 61 0.97 -13.60 22.22
CA SER A 61 1.67 -14.03 21.01
C SER A 61 3.20 -13.90 21.10
N TYR A 62 3.71 -13.03 21.95
CA TYR A 62 5.13 -12.63 21.97
C TYR A 62 5.79 -12.65 23.36
N GLY A 63 5.05 -12.95 24.43
CA GLY A 63 5.59 -12.95 25.76
C GLY A 63 6.10 -11.59 26.24
N ASP A 64 7.37 -11.48 26.55
CA ASP A 64 8.01 -10.27 27.10
C ASP A 64 8.41 -9.26 26.00
N MET A 65 7.47 -8.76 25.21
CA MET A 65 7.74 -7.65 24.29
C MET A 65 7.37 -6.30 24.89
N ASP A 66 8.29 -5.36 24.86
CA ASP A 66 8.00 -3.95 25.10
C ASP A 66 7.27 -3.35 23.90
N ILE A 67 6.23 -2.56 24.17
CA ILE A 67 5.41 -1.93 23.13
C ILE A 67 5.58 -0.42 23.18
N SER A 68 6.02 0.16 22.08
CA SER A 68 6.01 1.60 21.83
C SER A 68 4.94 1.96 20.81
N VAL A 69 4.11 2.95 21.15
CA VAL A 69 3.04 3.43 20.27
C VAL A 69 3.41 4.81 19.75
N LEU A 70 3.44 4.95 18.41
CA LEU A 70 3.60 6.23 17.73
C LEU A 70 2.21 6.82 17.49
N ASP A 71 1.74 7.69 18.37
CA ASP A 71 0.39 8.28 18.34
C ASP A 71 0.37 9.70 17.75
N GLU A 72 1.53 10.29 17.49
CA GLU A 72 1.65 11.59 16.85
C GLU A 72 1.87 11.48 15.33
N LYS A 73 1.26 12.40 14.59
CA LYS A 73 1.51 12.54 13.16
C LYS A 73 2.77 13.37 12.91
N PRO A 74 3.56 13.06 11.86
CA PRO A 74 4.70 13.89 11.49
C PRO A 74 4.30 15.35 11.31
N LYS A 75 5.18 16.26 11.73
CA LYS A 75 4.95 17.72 11.62
C LYS A 75 4.66 18.10 10.16
N GLY A 76 3.63 18.93 9.95
CA GLY A 76 3.23 19.41 8.63
C GLY A 76 2.19 18.54 7.89
N ARG A 77 1.82 17.37 8.40
CA ARG A 77 0.70 16.61 7.82
C ARG A 77 -0.64 17.29 8.09
N LYS A 78 -1.34 17.61 6.99
CA LYS A 78 -2.69 18.16 7.05
C LYS A 78 -3.70 17.08 7.44
N PRO A 79 -4.82 17.43 8.13
CA PRO A 79 -5.91 16.51 8.39
C PRO A 79 -6.48 15.96 7.09
N ILE A 80 -6.74 14.66 7.06
CA ILE A 80 -7.42 14.00 5.94
C ILE A 80 -8.93 14.14 6.15
N LYS A 81 -9.63 14.60 5.12
CA LYS A 81 -11.11 14.62 5.09
C LYS A 81 -11.59 13.39 4.34
N THR A 82 -12.30 12.53 5.02
CA THR A 82 -12.92 11.33 4.43
C THR A 82 -14.43 11.53 4.39
N ALA A 83 -15.05 11.21 3.26
CA ALA A 83 -16.49 11.25 3.09
C ALA A 83 -16.98 9.97 2.42
N MET A 84 -18.11 9.49 2.85
CA MET A 84 -18.83 8.37 2.25
C MET A 84 -19.89 8.91 1.29
N ILE A 85 -19.80 8.53 0.02
CA ILE A 85 -20.68 9.04 -1.05
C ILE A 85 -21.37 7.84 -1.71
N SER A 86 -22.69 7.93 -1.91
CA SER A 86 -23.44 6.89 -2.62
C SER A 86 -22.94 6.74 -4.07
N THR A 87 -22.90 5.51 -4.56
CA THR A 87 -22.57 5.20 -5.96
C THR A 87 -23.49 5.89 -6.97
N ALA A 88 -24.74 6.21 -6.57
CA ALA A 88 -25.66 7.00 -7.39
C ALA A 88 -25.18 8.44 -7.66
N ARG A 89 -24.20 8.94 -6.86
CA ARG A 89 -23.61 10.28 -7.01
C ARG A 89 -22.18 10.24 -7.56
N LEU A 90 -21.84 9.18 -8.27
CA LEU A 90 -20.50 8.98 -8.79
C LEU A 90 -20.09 10.09 -9.77
N ASP A 91 -21.03 10.61 -10.57
CA ASP A 91 -20.79 11.71 -11.50
C ASP A 91 -20.31 12.98 -10.78
N GLU A 92 -20.82 13.24 -9.59
CA GLU A 92 -20.36 14.36 -8.75
C GLU A 92 -18.92 14.16 -8.30
N VAL A 93 -18.54 12.91 -7.94
CA VAL A 93 -17.16 12.56 -7.57
C VAL A 93 -16.22 12.79 -8.74
N VAL A 94 -16.61 12.34 -9.95
CA VAL A 94 -15.83 12.54 -11.17
C VAL A 94 -15.69 14.03 -11.49
N ALA A 95 -16.75 14.82 -11.34
CA ALA A 95 -16.70 16.26 -11.58
C ALA A 95 -15.78 16.99 -10.55
N HIS A 96 -15.78 16.55 -9.29
CA HIS A 96 -14.83 17.05 -8.28
C HIS A 96 -13.38 16.66 -8.60
N LEU A 97 -13.19 15.43 -9.05
CA LEU A 97 -11.87 14.94 -9.46
C LEU A 97 -11.34 15.75 -10.66
N ALA A 98 -12.18 16.01 -11.66
CA ALA A 98 -11.83 16.82 -12.83
C ALA A 98 -11.31 18.21 -12.42
N ARG A 99 -11.99 18.88 -11.50
CA ARG A 99 -11.56 20.19 -10.97
C ARG A 99 -10.20 20.10 -10.25
N ALA A 100 -10.04 19.09 -9.42
CA ALA A 100 -8.80 18.87 -8.69
C ALA A 100 -7.60 18.59 -9.62
N VAL A 101 -7.85 17.82 -10.68
CA VAL A 101 -6.84 17.54 -11.73
C VAL A 101 -6.48 18.83 -12.49
N ALA A 102 -7.45 19.66 -12.81
CA ALA A 102 -7.21 20.96 -13.45
C ALA A 102 -6.40 21.91 -12.55
N GLU A 103 -6.52 21.80 -11.23
CA GLU A 103 -5.69 22.52 -10.24
C GLU A 103 -4.28 21.90 -10.07
N GLY A 104 -3.94 20.86 -10.83
CA GLY A 104 -2.62 20.21 -10.81
C GLY A 104 -2.47 19.08 -9.77
N ARG A 105 -3.53 18.75 -9.03
CA ARG A 105 -3.51 17.64 -8.06
C ARG A 105 -3.55 16.28 -8.76
N GLN A 106 -3.05 15.26 -8.07
CA GLN A 106 -3.12 13.87 -8.52
C GLN A 106 -4.00 13.06 -7.58
N ALA A 107 -4.57 12.00 -8.11
CA ALA A 107 -5.48 11.13 -7.38
C ALA A 107 -5.22 9.65 -7.65
N TYR A 108 -5.41 8.84 -6.63
CA TYR A 108 -5.61 7.40 -6.77
C TYR A 108 -7.10 7.09 -6.81
N TRP A 109 -7.48 6.23 -7.75
CA TRP A 109 -8.80 5.60 -7.76
C TRP A 109 -8.62 4.12 -7.52
N VAL A 110 -8.96 3.66 -6.31
CA VAL A 110 -8.74 2.28 -5.89
C VAL A 110 -10.01 1.47 -6.10
N CYS A 111 -9.93 0.43 -6.92
CA CYS A 111 -10.98 -0.55 -7.10
C CYS A 111 -10.70 -1.71 -6.13
N PRO A 112 -11.59 -1.98 -5.15
CA PRO A 112 -11.38 -3.07 -4.22
C PRO A 112 -11.44 -4.40 -4.96
N LEU A 113 -10.64 -5.37 -4.51
CA LEU A 113 -10.79 -6.76 -4.92
C LEU A 113 -11.98 -7.36 -4.15
N VAL A 114 -12.93 -7.95 -4.86
CA VAL A 114 -14.04 -8.70 -4.26
C VAL A 114 -13.61 -10.17 -4.21
N GLU A 115 -13.60 -10.79 -3.05
CA GLU A 115 -12.96 -12.08 -2.73
C GLU A 115 -13.34 -13.27 -3.65
N GLU A 116 -14.35 -13.15 -4.51
CA GLU A 116 -14.88 -14.31 -5.26
C GLU A 116 -14.36 -14.46 -6.69
N SER A 117 -13.68 -13.45 -7.28
CA SER A 117 -13.15 -13.59 -8.65
C SER A 117 -12.16 -12.49 -9.04
N GLU A 118 -10.88 -12.82 -9.08
CA GLU A 118 -9.85 -11.93 -9.61
C GLU A 118 -10.17 -11.40 -11.03
N VAL A 119 -10.84 -12.21 -11.86
CA VAL A 119 -11.20 -11.81 -13.22
C VAL A 119 -12.25 -10.70 -13.26
N LEU A 120 -13.23 -10.73 -12.35
CA LEU A 120 -14.26 -9.69 -12.26
C LEU A 120 -13.67 -8.36 -11.72
N ASP A 121 -12.67 -8.45 -10.86
CA ASP A 121 -12.03 -7.29 -10.26
C ASP A 121 -11.19 -6.51 -11.28
N TYR A 122 -10.48 -7.21 -12.16
CA TYR A 122 -9.74 -6.56 -13.24
C TYR A 122 -10.68 -5.91 -14.26
N ALA A 123 -11.76 -6.61 -14.64
CA ALA A 123 -12.79 -6.06 -15.52
C ALA A 123 -13.43 -4.79 -14.91
N SER A 124 -13.63 -4.75 -13.59
CA SER A 124 -14.12 -3.57 -12.87
C SER A 124 -13.13 -2.41 -12.93
N ALA A 125 -11.83 -2.66 -12.74
CA ALA A 125 -10.80 -1.64 -12.84
C ALA A 125 -10.64 -1.11 -14.27
N GLU A 126 -10.68 -1.99 -15.26
CA GLU A 126 -10.64 -1.61 -16.69
C GLU A 126 -11.85 -0.80 -17.11
N ALA A 127 -13.05 -1.21 -16.70
CA ALA A 127 -14.28 -0.46 -16.97
C ALA A 127 -14.25 0.92 -16.30
N ARG A 128 -13.73 1.00 -15.08
CA ARG A 128 -13.55 2.28 -14.39
C ARG A 128 -12.53 3.16 -15.09
N PHE A 129 -11.41 2.59 -15.51
CA PHE A 129 -10.40 3.29 -16.29
C PHE A 129 -10.98 3.85 -17.60
N ALA A 130 -11.72 3.03 -18.36
CA ALA A 130 -12.35 3.47 -19.60
C ALA A 130 -13.33 4.63 -19.37
N GLY A 131 -14.17 4.54 -18.33
CA GLY A 131 -15.11 5.59 -17.97
C GLY A 131 -14.42 6.89 -17.55
N LEU A 132 -13.39 6.82 -16.72
CA LEU A 132 -12.62 7.99 -16.29
C LEU A 132 -11.82 8.58 -17.45
N ARG A 133 -11.25 7.76 -18.33
CA ARG A 133 -10.53 8.23 -19.52
C ARG A 133 -11.45 8.93 -20.51
N ALA A 134 -12.68 8.47 -20.67
CA ALA A 134 -13.68 9.15 -21.49
C ALA A 134 -14.04 10.53 -20.92
N ALA A 135 -14.06 10.69 -19.60
CA ALA A 135 -14.42 11.94 -18.92
C ALA A 135 -13.23 12.90 -18.78
N LEU A 136 -12.00 12.41 -18.56
CA LEU A 136 -10.83 13.20 -18.18
C LEU A 136 -9.71 13.17 -19.23
N GLY A 137 -9.82 12.33 -20.25
CA GLY A 137 -8.81 12.18 -21.31
C GLY A 137 -7.58 11.35 -20.90
N ASP A 138 -6.46 11.61 -21.57
CA ASP A 138 -5.22 10.83 -21.46
C ASP A 138 -4.45 11.05 -20.14
N VAL A 139 -4.99 11.85 -19.24
CA VAL A 139 -4.41 12.04 -17.89
C VAL A 139 -4.71 10.90 -16.94
N VAL A 140 -5.47 9.90 -17.36
CA VAL A 140 -5.83 8.71 -16.57
C VAL A 140 -4.89 7.56 -16.93
N GLY A 141 -4.33 6.92 -15.91
CA GLY A 141 -3.51 5.71 -16.02
C GLY A 141 -4.19 4.52 -15.33
N LEU A 142 -3.74 3.32 -15.62
CA LEU A 142 -4.23 2.06 -15.04
C LEU A 142 -3.07 1.21 -14.55
N VAL A 143 -3.24 0.59 -13.37
CA VAL A 143 -2.33 -0.43 -12.84
C VAL A 143 -3.13 -1.52 -12.13
N HIS A 144 -2.91 -2.77 -12.50
CA HIS A 144 -3.52 -3.93 -11.82
C HIS A 144 -2.60 -5.16 -11.84
N GLY A 145 -2.93 -6.17 -11.05
CA GLY A 145 -2.09 -7.34 -10.81
C GLY A 145 -1.69 -8.12 -12.06
N GLN A 146 -2.57 -8.25 -13.04
CA GLN A 146 -2.32 -9.04 -14.26
C GLN A 146 -1.45 -8.34 -15.31
N MET A 147 -1.18 -7.03 -15.15
CA MET A 147 -0.29 -6.34 -16.10
C MET A 147 1.14 -6.86 -15.97
N PRO A 148 1.89 -6.94 -17.08
CA PRO A 148 3.34 -7.19 -17.06
C PRO A 148 4.06 -6.15 -16.19
N ASN A 149 5.11 -6.56 -15.49
CA ASN A 149 5.84 -5.65 -14.59
C ASN A 149 6.37 -4.39 -15.30
N ALA A 150 6.88 -4.54 -16.52
CA ALA A 150 7.36 -3.40 -17.30
C ALA A 150 6.26 -2.36 -17.58
N GLU A 151 5.02 -2.79 -17.81
CA GLU A 151 3.87 -1.90 -18.02
C GLU A 151 3.45 -1.22 -16.72
N LYS A 152 3.45 -1.96 -15.60
CA LYS A 152 3.19 -1.39 -14.27
C LYS A 152 4.21 -0.31 -13.93
N ASP A 153 5.49 -0.59 -14.14
CA ASP A 153 6.59 0.34 -13.88
C ASP A 153 6.46 1.60 -14.75
N ALA A 154 6.14 1.42 -16.04
CA ALA A 154 5.91 2.53 -16.95
C ALA A 154 4.70 3.40 -16.54
N ALA A 155 3.58 2.78 -16.15
CA ALA A 155 2.39 3.49 -15.68
C ALA A 155 2.68 4.27 -14.39
N MET A 156 3.38 3.66 -13.45
CA MET A 156 3.82 4.31 -12.21
C MET A 156 4.79 5.46 -12.47
N ALA A 157 5.77 5.27 -13.35
CA ALA A 157 6.71 6.33 -13.71
C ALA A 157 6.00 7.56 -14.31
N ARG A 158 5.01 7.34 -15.19
CA ARG A 158 4.17 8.43 -15.76
C ARG A 158 3.36 9.15 -14.68
N PHE A 159 2.86 8.42 -13.68
CA PHE A 159 2.11 9.01 -12.58
C PHE A 159 3.04 9.80 -11.65
N VAL A 160 4.18 9.26 -11.26
CA VAL A 160 5.19 9.97 -10.45
C VAL A 160 5.67 11.24 -11.15
N ALA A 161 5.91 11.18 -12.46
CA ALA A 161 6.29 12.35 -13.28
C ALA A 161 5.15 13.36 -13.48
N GLY A 162 3.93 13.06 -13.02
CA GLY A 162 2.77 13.93 -13.17
C GLY A 162 2.23 14.03 -14.61
N VAL A 163 2.63 13.14 -15.49
CA VAL A 163 2.08 13.02 -16.85
C VAL A 163 0.64 12.49 -16.76
N THR A 164 0.41 11.44 -15.98
CA THR A 164 -0.92 11.02 -15.59
C THR A 164 -1.28 11.64 -14.24
N LYS A 165 -2.53 12.06 -14.11
CA LYS A 165 -3.06 12.75 -12.93
C LYS A 165 -3.98 11.88 -12.10
N VAL A 166 -4.61 10.90 -12.70
CA VAL A 166 -5.45 9.91 -12.03
C VAL A 166 -4.88 8.53 -12.31
N LEU A 167 -4.63 7.75 -11.27
CA LEU A 167 -4.19 6.37 -11.40
C LEU A 167 -5.29 5.45 -10.86
N VAL A 168 -5.93 4.73 -11.78
CA VAL A 168 -6.87 3.66 -11.42
C VAL A 168 -6.06 2.42 -11.08
N ALA A 169 -6.37 1.83 -9.94
CA ALA A 169 -5.64 0.67 -9.48
C ALA A 169 -6.52 -0.30 -8.70
N THR A 170 -6.16 -1.55 -8.73
CA THR A 170 -6.59 -2.53 -7.74
C THR A 170 -5.73 -2.39 -6.47
N THR A 171 -5.96 -3.22 -5.46
CA THR A 171 -5.20 -3.22 -4.19
C THR A 171 -3.69 -3.47 -4.32
N VAL A 172 -3.18 -3.63 -5.56
CA VAL A 172 -1.75 -3.82 -5.88
C VAL A 172 -0.92 -2.55 -5.61
N ILE A 173 -1.54 -1.38 -5.45
CA ILE A 173 -0.81 -0.18 -5.01
C ILE A 173 -0.56 -0.31 -3.51
N GLU A 174 0.52 -1.00 -3.20
CA GLU A 174 1.01 -1.03 -1.84
C GLU A 174 1.52 0.35 -1.41
N VAL A 175 1.23 0.66 -0.18
CA VAL A 175 1.74 1.84 0.53
C VAL A 175 3.25 1.95 0.34
N GLY A 176 3.74 3.03 -0.23
CA GLY A 176 5.19 3.24 -0.34
C GLY A 176 5.66 4.08 -1.53
N VAL A 177 4.83 4.30 -2.54
CA VAL A 177 5.20 5.23 -3.60
C VAL A 177 4.93 6.65 -3.15
N ASN A 178 6.00 7.38 -2.87
CA ASN A 178 5.90 8.78 -2.44
C ASN A 178 5.57 9.67 -3.64
N VAL A 179 4.29 9.98 -3.82
CA VAL A 179 3.79 10.95 -4.80
C VAL A 179 3.15 12.12 -4.05
N PRO A 180 3.91 13.17 -3.71
CA PRO A 180 3.44 14.26 -2.87
C PRO A 180 2.19 14.98 -3.41
N ASN A 181 2.00 15.02 -4.72
CA ASN A 181 0.85 15.64 -5.36
C ASN A 181 -0.40 14.74 -5.40
N ALA A 182 -0.28 13.46 -5.10
CA ALA A 182 -1.40 12.52 -4.99
C ALA A 182 -2.11 12.71 -3.65
N SER A 183 -2.90 13.76 -3.57
CA SER A 183 -3.58 14.21 -2.34
C SER A 183 -5.03 13.74 -2.24
N ILE A 184 -5.50 12.98 -3.20
CA ILE A 184 -6.89 12.49 -3.28
C ILE A 184 -6.86 10.97 -3.45
N MET A 185 -7.75 10.29 -2.74
CA MET A 185 -8.00 8.85 -2.91
C MET A 185 -9.52 8.63 -2.98
N VAL A 186 -9.95 7.90 -3.99
CA VAL A 186 -11.34 7.49 -4.21
C VAL A 186 -11.42 5.98 -4.16
#